data_a8b7ab41f5ece5b93347a4e4f9d856d7
#
_entry.id   a8b7ab41f5ece5b93347a4e4f9d856d7
#
_cell.length_a   1.000
_cell.length_b   1.000
_cell.length_c   1.000
_cell.angle_alpha   90.00
_cell.angle_beta   90.00
_cell.angle_gamma   90.00
#
_symmetry.space_group_name_H-M   'P 1'
#
loop_
_entity.id
_entity.type
_entity.pdbx_description
1 polymer ?
#
loop_
_entity_poly.entity_id
_entity_poly.type
_entity_poly.pdbx_seq_one_letter_code
_entity_poly.pdbx_strand_id
1 'polypeptide(L)'
;MTPETFARTGDGLLCRIGSETLTLTPIGDGAIRVRATRNRAFDDDLPSGLLDPPSAAPGAAVEIDGDTATLTNGRLRAVARRVPRGLHPTVELSFTDTGTGEVLLEEEMPHILFPDTRHYAAEEGALWRIETCFAARDGERFYGLGQHQHGRLDQKGCVVDLLQMNTEVVIPFLVSSRGYGLIWNAPGTGRVELAENRTRWVLDAAPQLDYVVLAGPAPADILRRYADLTGHPPMMPDWAMGFWQCKLRYATQDEVLAVAREHTRRGHPIDVLVIDFFNWTKGGEWRIDPDAFPDPGGMVRELEEMGITPMISIWPAVNANAENFAEMRDSGFLIEHRRGVQASSIFVDAHSEGRVPLSFYDATNPEARAYHWARVREGYARHGFRAFWLDANEPEVYPTHPDNMRYHAGAGRAVTNAYPVLHQRGYAEHMEADGIADGLMLSRSAWLGTQRHPVVVWSGDVHSTFADLARQIRAGLNMAMSGIPWWTT
;
A
#
# COMPACT_ATOMS: atom_id res chain seq x y z
N MET A 1 -5.02 -44.02 -12.09
CA MET A 1 -4.97 -42.84 -13.00
C MET A 1 -4.21 -41.76 -12.25
N THR A 2 -3.12 -41.29 -12.80
CA THR A 2 -2.45 -40.08 -12.30
C THR A 2 -3.45 -38.94 -12.46
N PRO A 3 -3.74 -38.13 -11.44
CA PRO A 3 -4.65 -37.00 -11.61
C PRO A 3 -4.10 -36.05 -12.68
N GLU A 4 -4.98 -35.53 -13.52
CA GLU A 4 -4.57 -34.53 -14.53
C GLU A 4 -3.95 -33.32 -13.84
N THR A 5 -2.72 -32.97 -14.24
CA THR A 5 -1.98 -31.83 -13.66
C THR A 5 -2.66 -30.51 -14.02
N PHE A 6 -3.24 -30.40 -15.22
CA PHE A 6 -3.83 -29.18 -15.76
C PHE A 6 -5.32 -29.35 -16.05
N ALA A 7 -6.11 -28.34 -15.75
CA ALA A 7 -7.52 -28.25 -16.07
C ALA A 7 -7.90 -26.81 -16.40
N ARG A 8 -8.91 -26.62 -17.27
CA ARG A 8 -9.52 -25.30 -17.47
C ARG A 8 -10.44 -24.96 -16.30
N THR A 9 -10.46 -23.70 -15.89
CA THR A 9 -11.38 -23.17 -14.88
C THR A 9 -11.90 -21.80 -15.31
N GLY A 10 -13.13 -21.74 -15.84
CA GLY A 10 -13.60 -20.56 -16.54
C GLY A 10 -12.66 -20.20 -17.70
N ASP A 11 -12.21 -18.94 -17.75
CA ASP A 11 -11.26 -18.43 -18.73
C ASP A 11 -9.79 -18.67 -18.32
N GLY A 12 -9.57 -19.33 -17.16
CA GLY A 12 -8.24 -19.53 -16.58
C GLY A 12 -7.77 -20.98 -16.62
N LEU A 13 -6.57 -21.19 -16.07
CA LEU A 13 -5.90 -22.47 -15.94
C LEU A 13 -5.76 -22.82 -14.46
N LEU A 14 -6.13 -24.05 -14.11
CA LEU A 14 -5.90 -24.68 -12.82
C LEU A 14 -4.80 -25.74 -12.95
N CYS A 15 -3.79 -25.67 -12.08
CA CYS A 15 -2.76 -26.69 -11.97
C CYS A 15 -2.79 -27.31 -10.56
N ARG A 16 -2.71 -28.64 -10.50
CA ARG A 16 -2.59 -29.39 -9.25
C ARG A 16 -1.39 -30.31 -9.30
N ILE A 17 -0.46 -30.12 -8.39
CA ILE A 17 0.73 -30.94 -8.34
C ILE A 17 1.21 -31.14 -6.90
N GLY A 18 1.37 -32.39 -6.48
CA GLY A 18 1.68 -32.69 -5.08
C GLY A 18 0.61 -32.11 -4.14
N SER A 19 1.02 -31.25 -3.21
CA SER A 19 0.14 -30.54 -2.29
C SER A 19 -0.17 -29.09 -2.74
N GLU A 20 0.34 -28.65 -3.90
CA GLU A 20 0.14 -27.30 -4.39
C GLU A 20 -1.07 -27.22 -5.34
N THR A 21 -1.89 -26.19 -5.12
CA THR A 21 -2.90 -25.71 -6.06
C THR A 21 -2.44 -24.37 -6.61
N LEU A 22 -2.32 -24.27 -7.94
CA LEU A 22 -1.89 -23.09 -8.66
C LEU A 22 -2.98 -22.69 -9.66
N THR A 23 -3.34 -21.40 -9.73
CA THR A 23 -4.27 -20.86 -10.73
C THR A 23 -3.61 -19.73 -11.52
N LEU A 24 -3.87 -19.71 -12.82
CA LEU A 24 -3.58 -18.58 -13.69
C LEU A 24 -4.91 -18.04 -14.21
N THR A 25 -5.17 -16.75 -13.94
CA THR A 25 -6.43 -16.11 -14.32
C THR A 25 -6.14 -14.90 -15.19
N PRO A 26 -6.72 -14.80 -16.40
CA PRO A 26 -6.59 -13.59 -17.21
C PRO A 26 -7.40 -12.47 -16.53
N ILE A 27 -6.77 -11.30 -16.38
CA ILE A 27 -7.43 -10.09 -15.81
C ILE A 27 -7.06 -8.87 -16.63
N GLY A 28 -8.05 -8.02 -16.92
CA GLY A 28 -7.82 -6.84 -17.77
C GLY A 28 -7.17 -7.16 -19.11
N ASP A 29 -6.53 -6.17 -19.74
CA ASP A 29 -5.80 -6.33 -21.00
C ASP A 29 -4.31 -6.65 -20.76
N GLY A 30 -3.83 -7.78 -21.26
CA GLY A 30 -2.41 -8.14 -21.22
C GLY A 30 -1.87 -8.40 -19.81
N ALA A 31 -2.71 -8.87 -18.89
CA ALA A 31 -2.33 -9.21 -17.54
C ALA A 31 -2.81 -10.62 -17.15
N ILE A 32 -2.00 -11.32 -16.36
CA ILE A 32 -2.30 -12.65 -15.82
C ILE A 32 -1.99 -12.65 -14.33
N ARG A 33 -3.03 -12.97 -13.53
CA ARG A 33 -2.90 -13.20 -12.08
C ARG A 33 -2.51 -14.64 -11.82
N VAL A 34 -1.53 -14.84 -10.98
CA VAL A 34 -1.05 -16.13 -10.49
C VAL A 34 -1.33 -16.24 -9.01
N ARG A 35 -2.03 -17.29 -8.61
CA ARG A 35 -2.23 -17.63 -7.19
C ARG A 35 -1.76 -19.05 -6.95
N ALA A 36 -1.05 -19.27 -5.84
CA ALA A 36 -0.60 -20.60 -5.45
C ALA A 36 -0.74 -20.80 -3.94
N THR A 37 -1.17 -22.00 -3.51
CA THR A 37 -1.31 -22.33 -2.11
C THR A 37 -1.12 -23.82 -1.86
N ARG A 38 -0.68 -24.16 -0.63
CA ARG A 38 -0.75 -25.55 -0.10
C ARG A 38 -1.91 -25.75 0.90
N ASN A 39 -2.71 -24.72 1.13
CA ASN A 39 -3.95 -24.82 1.87
C ASN A 39 -5.04 -25.48 1.02
N ARG A 40 -6.14 -25.88 1.65
CA ARG A 40 -7.28 -26.53 0.94
C ARG A 40 -7.97 -25.60 -0.05
N ALA A 41 -7.97 -24.29 0.23
CA ALA A 41 -8.57 -23.24 -0.58
C ALA A 41 -7.75 -21.98 -0.51
N PHE A 42 -7.93 -21.09 -1.48
CA PHE A 42 -7.47 -19.73 -1.41
C PHE A 42 -8.25 -18.94 -0.37
N ASP A 43 -7.61 -17.95 0.24
CA ASP A 43 -8.23 -16.97 1.11
C ASP A 43 -8.58 -15.74 0.26
N ASP A 44 -9.87 -15.54 0.01
CA ASP A 44 -10.37 -14.44 -0.81
C ASP A 44 -10.70 -13.19 0.03
N ASP A 45 -10.65 -13.28 1.37
CA ASP A 45 -10.93 -12.19 2.30
C ASP A 45 -9.67 -11.32 2.61
N LEU A 46 -8.51 -11.73 2.11
CA LEU A 46 -7.28 -10.95 2.29
C LEU A 46 -7.39 -9.57 1.66
N PRO A 47 -6.87 -8.51 2.34
CA PRO A 47 -6.74 -7.20 1.72
C PRO A 47 -6.01 -7.29 0.38
N SER A 48 -6.59 -6.68 -0.64
CA SER A 48 -6.08 -6.69 -2.02
C SER A 48 -5.98 -5.27 -2.55
N GLY A 49 -4.90 -4.99 -3.30
CA GLY A 49 -4.77 -3.75 -4.06
C GLY A 49 -5.58 -3.75 -5.36
N LEU A 50 -6.00 -4.92 -5.82
CA LEU A 50 -6.76 -5.05 -7.06
C LEU A 50 -8.21 -4.58 -6.86
N LEU A 51 -8.80 -4.03 -7.92
CA LEU A 51 -10.24 -3.83 -8.02
C LEU A 51 -10.95 -5.17 -8.17
N ASP A 52 -12.27 -5.19 -8.00
CA ASP A 52 -13.09 -6.32 -8.42
C ASP A 52 -12.73 -6.67 -9.86
N PRO A 53 -12.42 -7.93 -10.17
CA PRO A 53 -11.69 -8.26 -11.38
C PRO A 53 -12.41 -7.69 -12.61
N PRO A 54 -11.72 -6.82 -13.37
CA PRO A 54 -12.23 -6.42 -14.67
C PRO A 54 -12.37 -7.66 -15.54
N SER A 55 -13.35 -7.69 -16.41
CA SER A 55 -13.52 -8.78 -17.37
C SER A 55 -12.21 -9.06 -18.09
N ALA A 56 -11.89 -10.32 -18.34
CA ALA A 56 -10.75 -10.69 -19.16
C ALA A 56 -10.83 -10.04 -20.54
N ALA A 57 -9.68 -9.77 -21.16
CA ALA A 57 -9.65 -9.25 -22.51
C ALA A 57 -10.36 -10.22 -23.49
N PRO A 58 -11.14 -9.71 -24.46
CA PRO A 58 -11.78 -10.56 -25.45
C PRO A 58 -10.71 -11.40 -26.19
N GLY A 59 -10.85 -12.73 -26.14
CA GLY A 59 -9.91 -13.65 -26.79
C GLY A 59 -8.86 -14.28 -25.88
N ALA A 60 -9.00 -14.16 -24.56
CA ALA A 60 -8.18 -14.96 -23.65
C ALA A 60 -8.38 -16.47 -23.96
N ALA A 61 -7.28 -17.21 -24.09
CA ALA A 61 -7.29 -18.59 -24.53
C ALA A 61 -6.39 -19.47 -23.66
N VAL A 62 -6.93 -20.67 -23.32
CA VAL A 62 -6.19 -21.71 -22.62
C VAL A 62 -6.01 -22.90 -23.59
N GLU A 63 -4.78 -23.40 -23.70
CA GLU A 63 -4.45 -24.63 -24.40
C GLU A 63 -3.75 -25.58 -23.44
N ILE A 64 -4.06 -26.88 -23.51
CA ILE A 64 -3.45 -27.93 -22.68
C ILE A 64 -2.95 -29.01 -23.63
N ASP A 65 -1.65 -29.29 -23.56
CA ASP A 65 -1.00 -30.34 -24.36
C ASP A 65 -0.03 -31.12 -23.46
N GLY A 66 -0.46 -32.28 -23.00
CA GLY A 66 0.34 -33.19 -22.18
C GLY A 66 0.87 -32.50 -20.87
N ASP A 67 2.21 -32.39 -20.82
CA ASP A 67 2.89 -31.79 -19.65
C ASP A 67 3.04 -30.26 -19.75
N THR A 68 2.35 -29.63 -20.70
CA THR A 68 2.38 -28.17 -20.92
C THR A 68 0.95 -27.62 -21.03
N ALA A 69 0.73 -26.47 -20.39
CA ALA A 69 -0.48 -25.69 -20.58
C ALA A 69 -0.12 -24.21 -20.80
N THR A 70 -0.89 -23.52 -21.63
CA THR A 70 -0.70 -22.10 -21.91
C THR A 70 -1.96 -21.32 -21.62
N LEU A 71 -1.79 -20.09 -21.12
CA LEU A 71 -2.84 -19.08 -21.02
C LEU A 71 -2.35 -17.83 -21.75
N THR A 72 -3.08 -17.42 -22.77
CA THR A 72 -2.82 -16.18 -23.51
C THR A 72 -3.88 -15.16 -23.18
N ASN A 73 -3.48 -13.94 -22.81
CA ASN A 73 -4.36 -12.79 -22.60
C ASN A 73 -3.74 -11.56 -23.27
N GLY A 74 -4.28 -11.16 -24.42
CA GLY A 74 -3.76 -10.06 -25.21
C GLY A 74 -2.26 -10.27 -25.54
N ARG A 75 -1.43 -9.33 -25.13
CA ARG A 75 0.03 -9.37 -25.40
C ARG A 75 0.81 -10.35 -24.51
N LEU A 76 0.21 -10.88 -23.43
CA LEU A 76 0.89 -11.75 -22.48
C LEU A 76 0.48 -13.21 -22.67
N ARG A 77 1.48 -14.10 -22.78
CA ARG A 77 1.30 -15.56 -22.72
C ARG A 77 2.04 -16.14 -21.52
N ALA A 78 1.33 -16.82 -20.64
CA ALA A 78 1.92 -17.66 -19.60
C ALA A 78 2.01 -19.11 -20.11
N VAL A 79 3.13 -19.76 -19.85
CA VAL A 79 3.35 -21.18 -20.09
C VAL A 79 3.59 -21.86 -18.76
N ALA A 80 2.74 -22.81 -18.41
CA ALA A 80 2.88 -23.70 -17.26
C ALA A 80 3.39 -25.04 -17.74
N ARG A 81 4.58 -25.43 -17.32
CA ARG A 81 5.21 -26.69 -17.73
C ARG A 81 5.42 -27.60 -16.52
N ARG A 82 4.87 -28.79 -16.58
CA ARG A 82 5.19 -29.84 -15.60
C ARG A 82 6.60 -30.37 -15.86
N VAL A 83 7.46 -30.26 -14.85
CA VAL A 83 8.83 -30.71 -14.91
C VAL A 83 8.98 -31.92 -13.99
N PRO A 84 9.26 -33.12 -14.56
CA PRO A 84 9.54 -34.28 -13.73
C PRO A 84 10.96 -34.17 -13.17
N ARG A 85 11.09 -33.76 -11.91
CA ARG A 85 12.39 -33.70 -11.24
C ARG A 85 12.38 -34.49 -9.95
N GLY A 86 13.31 -35.40 -9.80
CA GLY A 86 13.50 -36.23 -8.62
C GLY A 86 12.21 -36.98 -8.22
N LEU A 87 11.91 -36.97 -6.91
CA LEU A 87 10.73 -37.65 -6.35
C LEU A 87 9.46 -36.82 -6.42
N HIS A 88 9.56 -35.53 -6.71
CA HIS A 88 8.44 -34.58 -6.67
C HIS A 88 8.41 -33.72 -7.93
N PRO A 89 7.45 -33.99 -8.86
CA PRO A 89 7.27 -33.12 -10.01
C PRO A 89 6.79 -31.73 -9.55
N THR A 90 7.22 -30.67 -10.26
CA THR A 90 6.78 -29.28 -10.05
C THR A 90 6.19 -28.70 -11.33
N VAL A 91 5.49 -27.57 -11.25
CA VAL A 91 5.08 -26.75 -12.39
C VAL A 91 5.92 -25.49 -12.41
N GLU A 92 6.64 -25.25 -13.50
CA GLU A 92 7.38 -24.01 -13.76
C GLU A 92 6.53 -23.07 -14.61
N LEU A 93 6.62 -21.75 -14.32
CA LEU A 93 5.96 -20.72 -15.10
C LEU A 93 6.96 -19.87 -15.87
N SER A 94 6.62 -19.56 -17.12
CA SER A 94 7.29 -18.52 -17.90
C SER A 94 6.26 -17.62 -18.57
N PHE A 95 6.64 -16.35 -18.77
CA PHE A 95 5.78 -15.32 -19.35
C PHE A 95 6.47 -14.73 -20.57
N THR A 96 5.75 -14.70 -21.69
CA THR A 96 6.28 -14.30 -22.99
C THR A 96 5.43 -13.17 -23.57
N ASP A 97 6.07 -12.17 -24.13
CA ASP A 97 5.42 -11.15 -24.97
C ASP A 97 5.05 -11.76 -26.32
N THR A 98 3.77 -11.87 -26.63
CA THR A 98 3.28 -12.45 -27.90
C THR A 98 3.65 -11.62 -29.13
N GLY A 99 3.91 -10.31 -28.95
CA GLY A 99 4.28 -9.40 -30.04
C GLY A 99 5.74 -9.51 -30.46
N THR A 100 6.65 -9.79 -29.51
CA THR A 100 8.10 -9.93 -29.80
C THR A 100 8.57 -11.37 -29.76
N GLY A 101 7.85 -12.26 -29.06
CA GLY A 101 8.27 -13.62 -28.77
C GLY A 101 9.32 -13.73 -27.65
N GLU A 102 9.67 -12.63 -27.00
CA GLU A 102 10.66 -12.63 -25.91
C GLU A 102 10.07 -13.15 -24.60
N VAL A 103 10.84 -13.96 -23.88
CA VAL A 103 10.53 -14.34 -22.50
C VAL A 103 10.80 -13.16 -21.60
N LEU A 104 9.75 -12.62 -21.02
CA LEU A 104 9.78 -11.45 -20.12
C LEU A 104 10.22 -11.83 -18.72
N LEU A 105 9.59 -12.88 -18.16
CA LEU A 105 9.79 -13.36 -16.81
C LEU A 105 9.72 -14.88 -16.80
N GLU A 106 10.56 -15.54 -16.03
CA GLU A 106 10.65 -16.98 -15.95
C GLU A 106 10.98 -17.39 -14.53
N GLU A 107 10.22 -18.35 -13.98
CA GLU A 107 10.55 -18.93 -12.68
C GLU A 107 11.85 -19.72 -12.75
N GLU A 108 12.67 -19.59 -11.72
CA GLU A 108 13.94 -20.29 -11.59
C GLU A 108 13.94 -21.16 -10.34
N MET A 109 14.47 -22.35 -10.47
CA MET A 109 14.68 -23.21 -9.31
C MET A 109 15.90 -22.76 -8.52
N PRO A 110 15.74 -22.50 -7.21
CA PRO A 110 16.84 -22.02 -6.38
C PRO A 110 17.91 -23.11 -6.11
N HIS A 111 17.56 -24.39 -6.23
CA HIS A 111 18.46 -25.47 -5.87
C HIS A 111 18.22 -26.75 -6.68
N ILE A 112 19.29 -27.41 -7.13
CA ILE A 112 19.21 -28.60 -7.98
C ILE A 112 18.58 -29.83 -7.30
N LEU A 113 18.71 -29.94 -5.96
CA LEU A 113 18.17 -31.08 -5.19
C LEU A 113 16.76 -30.80 -4.64
N PHE A 114 16.39 -29.52 -4.53
CA PHE A 114 15.07 -29.08 -4.05
C PHE A 114 14.42 -28.26 -5.16
N PRO A 115 13.74 -28.92 -6.09
CA PRO A 115 13.34 -28.34 -7.37
C PRO A 115 12.11 -27.43 -7.30
N ASP A 116 11.63 -27.08 -6.12
CA ASP A 116 10.45 -26.22 -5.99
C ASP A 116 10.80 -24.79 -6.40
N THR A 117 10.13 -24.27 -7.43
CA THR A 117 10.23 -22.85 -7.84
C THR A 117 9.58 -21.94 -6.81
N ARG A 118 8.58 -22.46 -6.09
CA ARG A 118 7.88 -21.85 -4.96
C ARG A 118 8.12 -22.67 -3.72
N HIS A 119 8.81 -22.10 -2.74
CA HIS A 119 9.14 -22.78 -1.50
C HIS A 119 8.20 -22.35 -0.38
N TYR A 120 7.69 -23.32 0.38
CA TYR A 120 6.76 -23.12 1.48
C TYR A 120 7.37 -23.68 2.77
N ALA A 121 7.56 -22.82 3.76
CA ALA A 121 7.88 -23.26 5.13
C ALA A 121 6.64 -22.97 6.02
N ALA A 122 6.24 -23.96 6.81
CA ALA A 122 5.06 -23.85 7.66
C ALA A 122 5.26 -22.77 8.74
N GLU A 123 4.25 -21.92 8.89
CA GLU A 123 4.10 -20.94 9.94
C GLU A 123 2.88 -21.27 10.80
N GLU A 124 2.47 -20.38 11.69
CA GLU A 124 1.33 -20.62 12.57
C GLU A 124 0.00 -20.65 11.83
N GLY A 125 -0.87 -21.59 12.20
CA GLY A 125 -2.20 -21.76 11.59
C GLY A 125 -2.13 -22.18 10.12
N ALA A 126 -2.80 -21.43 9.26
CA ALA A 126 -2.83 -21.66 7.81
C ALA A 126 -1.82 -20.80 7.05
N LEU A 127 -0.85 -20.19 7.75
CA LEU A 127 0.15 -19.32 7.15
C LEU A 127 1.40 -20.12 6.77
N TRP A 128 2.06 -19.63 5.73
CA TRP A 128 3.31 -20.12 5.19
C TRP A 128 4.28 -18.97 5.01
N ARG A 129 5.55 -19.18 5.29
CA ARG A 129 6.59 -18.38 4.68
C ARG A 129 6.76 -18.87 3.26
N ILE A 130 6.60 -17.97 2.29
CA ILE A 130 6.60 -18.33 0.87
C ILE A 130 7.74 -17.60 0.16
N GLU A 131 8.52 -18.35 -0.62
CA GLU A 131 9.54 -17.77 -1.49
C GLU A 131 9.29 -18.19 -2.95
N THR A 132 9.45 -17.27 -3.88
CA THR A 132 9.51 -17.55 -5.31
C THR A 132 10.71 -16.88 -5.93
N CYS A 133 11.35 -17.56 -6.90
CA CYS A 133 12.53 -17.08 -7.58
C CYS A 133 12.26 -16.95 -9.08
N PHE A 134 12.80 -15.88 -9.65
CA PHE A 134 12.79 -15.63 -11.08
C PHE A 134 14.21 -15.48 -11.58
N ALA A 135 14.47 -15.96 -12.81
CA ALA A 135 15.75 -15.85 -13.47
C ALA A 135 16.12 -14.38 -13.69
N ALA A 136 17.33 -14.01 -13.32
CA ALA A 136 17.86 -12.71 -13.66
C ALA A 136 18.26 -12.64 -15.14
N ARG A 137 18.18 -11.46 -15.71
CA ARG A 137 18.61 -11.17 -17.07
C ARG A 137 19.66 -10.07 -17.09
N ASP A 138 20.69 -10.27 -17.90
CA ASP A 138 21.77 -9.28 -18.05
C ASP A 138 21.23 -7.95 -18.57
N GLY A 139 21.64 -6.86 -17.95
CA GLY A 139 21.25 -5.51 -18.34
C GLY A 139 19.81 -5.13 -18.00
N GLU A 140 19.05 -6.01 -17.37
CA GLU A 140 17.69 -5.68 -16.88
C GLU A 140 17.75 -4.68 -15.72
N ARG A 141 16.87 -3.67 -15.78
CA ARG A 141 16.71 -2.63 -14.75
C ARG A 141 15.31 -2.68 -14.19
N PHE A 142 15.18 -2.34 -12.91
CA PHE A 142 13.92 -2.33 -12.19
C PHE A 142 13.63 -0.96 -11.60
N TYR A 143 12.37 -0.54 -11.68
CA TYR A 143 11.88 0.73 -11.16
C TYR A 143 10.60 0.49 -10.37
N GLY A 144 10.27 1.41 -9.46
CA GLY A 144 9.08 1.30 -8.63
C GLY A 144 9.40 0.77 -7.23
N LEU A 145 8.55 -0.09 -6.67
CA LEU A 145 8.55 -0.61 -5.31
C LEU A 145 8.23 0.41 -4.22
N GLY A 146 7.84 1.64 -4.60
CA GLY A 146 7.54 2.71 -3.67
C GLY A 146 8.73 3.65 -3.43
N GLN A 147 8.82 4.17 -2.21
CA GLN A 147 9.80 5.17 -1.77
C GLN A 147 10.79 4.53 -0.79
N HIS A 148 12.09 4.64 -1.10
CA HIS A 148 13.17 4.10 -0.27
C HIS A 148 14.34 5.07 -0.17
N GLN A 149 15.01 5.09 1.00
CA GLN A 149 16.06 6.06 1.31
C GLN A 149 17.47 5.65 0.87
N HIS A 150 17.62 4.50 0.21
CA HIS A 150 18.93 4.04 -0.29
C HIS A 150 19.49 4.87 -1.47
N GLY A 151 18.69 5.78 -2.06
CA GLY A 151 19.13 6.74 -3.07
C GLY A 151 19.42 6.15 -4.46
N ARG A 152 18.84 4.99 -4.82
CA ARG A 152 18.96 4.38 -6.15
C ARG A 152 17.66 4.55 -6.94
N LEU A 153 17.78 4.89 -8.23
CA LEU A 153 16.65 4.91 -9.15
C LEU A 153 16.42 3.50 -9.74
N ASP A 154 17.48 2.89 -10.27
CA ASP A 154 17.45 1.49 -10.68
C ASP A 154 17.60 0.60 -9.44
N GLN A 155 16.60 -0.22 -9.20
CA GLN A 155 16.52 -1.11 -8.04
C GLN A 155 17.36 -2.39 -8.21
N LYS A 156 17.96 -2.62 -9.39
CA LYS A 156 18.84 -3.79 -9.61
C LYS A 156 19.99 -3.78 -8.60
N GLY A 157 20.25 -4.93 -7.97
CA GLY A 157 21.23 -5.08 -6.90
C GLY A 157 20.74 -4.62 -5.51
N CYS A 158 19.47 -4.19 -5.36
CA CYS A 158 18.89 -3.85 -4.06
C CYS A 158 18.22 -5.07 -3.39
N VAL A 159 18.22 -5.03 -2.07
CA VAL A 159 17.27 -5.75 -1.23
C VAL A 159 16.32 -4.69 -0.67
N VAL A 160 15.03 -4.89 -0.87
CA VAL A 160 13.98 -3.98 -0.40
C VAL A 160 13.08 -4.74 0.56
N ASP A 161 13.02 -4.27 1.80
CA ASP A 161 12.11 -4.82 2.81
C ASP A 161 10.67 -4.38 2.49
N LEU A 162 9.74 -5.32 2.53
CA LEU A 162 8.32 -5.07 2.34
C LEU A 162 7.67 -4.81 3.71
N LEU A 163 7.97 -3.65 4.27
CA LEU A 163 7.45 -3.17 5.55
C LEU A 163 7.33 -1.65 5.53
N GLN A 164 6.13 -1.14 5.83
CA GLN A 164 5.88 0.29 5.95
C GLN A 164 6.60 0.86 7.16
N MET A 165 7.36 1.94 6.98
CA MET A 165 7.99 2.71 8.06
C MET A 165 8.02 4.19 7.67
N ASN A 166 8.22 5.08 8.64
CA ASN A 166 8.46 6.50 8.35
C ASN A 166 9.62 6.64 7.34
N THR A 167 9.41 7.39 6.27
CA THR A 167 10.29 7.55 5.09
C THR A 167 10.40 6.37 4.13
N GLU A 168 9.95 5.17 4.51
CA GLU A 168 9.96 3.97 3.67
C GLU A 168 8.52 3.58 3.32
N VAL A 169 8.09 3.83 2.09
CA VAL A 169 6.75 3.49 1.59
C VAL A 169 6.84 2.30 0.64
N VAL A 170 6.16 1.22 1.01
CA VAL A 170 6.16 0.00 0.21
C VAL A 170 4.93 -0.08 -0.68
N ILE A 171 5.17 -0.01 -1.98
CA ILE A 171 4.17 -0.34 -3.01
C ILE A 171 4.75 -1.50 -3.81
N PRO A 172 4.34 -2.75 -3.55
CA PRO A 172 4.98 -3.93 -4.11
C PRO A 172 4.60 -4.13 -5.59
N PHE A 173 4.89 -3.11 -6.39
CA PHE A 173 4.78 -3.09 -7.84
C PHE A 173 6.08 -2.59 -8.45
N LEU A 174 6.68 -3.40 -9.32
CA LEU A 174 7.87 -3.06 -10.09
C LEU A 174 7.57 -3.01 -11.58
N VAL A 175 8.35 -2.18 -12.29
CA VAL A 175 8.39 -2.10 -13.74
C VAL A 175 9.78 -2.49 -14.21
N SER A 176 9.86 -3.50 -15.08
CA SER A 176 11.11 -3.93 -15.71
C SER A 176 11.37 -3.22 -17.03
N SER A 177 12.64 -2.90 -17.29
CA SER A 177 13.10 -2.39 -18.60
C SER A 177 12.87 -3.36 -19.76
N ARG A 178 12.47 -4.61 -19.48
CA ARG A 178 12.16 -5.64 -20.49
C ARG A 178 10.70 -5.61 -20.96
N GLY A 179 9.89 -4.63 -20.53
CA GLY A 179 8.51 -4.47 -20.99
C GLY A 179 7.49 -5.29 -20.22
N TYR A 180 7.72 -5.50 -18.92
CA TYR A 180 6.72 -6.07 -18.02
C TYR A 180 6.64 -5.31 -16.70
N GLY A 181 5.50 -5.46 -16.03
CA GLY A 181 5.30 -5.09 -14.63
C GLY A 181 4.96 -6.33 -13.82
N LEU A 182 5.29 -6.30 -12.53
CA LEU A 182 4.90 -7.32 -11.57
C LEU A 182 4.27 -6.66 -10.36
N ILE A 183 3.00 -6.98 -10.11
CA ILE A 183 2.27 -6.61 -8.89
C ILE A 183 2.35 -7.78 -7.93
N TRP A 184 2.94 -7.57 -6.76
CA TRP A 184 2.95 -8.54 -5.67
C TRP A 184 1.77 -8.24 -4.73
N ASN A 185 0.63 -8.89 -4.99
CA ASN A 185 -0.65 -8.62 -4.31
C ASN A 185 -0.74 -9.34 -2.97
N ALA A 186 0.23 -9.11 -2.10
CA ALA A 186 0.30 -9.71 -0.79
C ALA A 186 0.51 -8.63 0.28
N PRO A 187 -0.43 -8.48 1.24
CA PRO A 187 -0.38 -7.42 2.25
C PRO A 187 0.56 -7.72 3.41
N GLY A 188 1.21 -8.87 3.41
CA GLY A 188 2.15 -9.29 4.45
C GLY A 188 3.53 -8.65 4.35
N THR A 189 4.28 -8.79 5.44
CA THR A 189 5.70 -8.43 5.48
C THR A 189 6.56 -9.42 4.69
N GLY A 190 7.74 -8.96 4.29
CA GLY A 190 8.67 -9.78 3.54
C GLY A 190 9.79 -8.95 2.94
N ARG A 191 10.33 -9.39 1.82
CA ARG A 191 11.34 -8.63 1.07
C ARG A 191 11.40 -9.06 -0.39
N VAL A 192 11.95 -8.19 -1.22
CA VAL A 192 12.38 -8.53 -2.57
C VAL A 192 13.89 -8.35 -2.69
N GLU A 193 14.55 -9.31 -3.29
CA GLU A 193 15.98 -9.32 -3.55
C GLU A 193 16.18 -9.29 -5.07
N LEU A 194 16.64 -8.15 -5.60
CA LEU A 194 16.85 -7.92 -7.03
C LEU A 194 18.32 -8.12 -7.40
N ALA A 195 18.84 -9.32 -7.07
CA ALA A 195 20.26 -9.62 -7.25
C ALA A 195 20.65 -9.87 -8.73
N GLU A 196 21.95 -9.82 -9.02
CA GLU A 196 22.45 -10.01 -10.38
C GLU A 196 22.22 -11.43 -10.91
N ASN A 197 22.21 -12.43 -10.01
CA ASN A 197 22.07 -13.83 -10.37
C ASN A 197 20.62 -14.33 -10.35
N ARG A 198 19.71 -13.67 -9.61
CA ARG A 198 18.28 -14.01 -9.56
C ARG A 198 17.47 -12.89 -8.91
N THR A 199 16.16 -12.87 -9.15
CA THR A 199 15.20 -12.09 -8.39
C THR A 199 14.45 -13.03 -7.46
N ARG A 200 14.38 -12.69 -6.15
CA ARG A 200 13.68 -13.48 -5.15
C ARG A 200 12.67 -12.63 -4.39
N TRP A 201 11.42 -13.09 -4.33
CA TRP A 201 10.37 -12.51 -3.52
C TRP A 201 10.08 -13.43 -2.34
N VAL A 202 9.99 -12.85 -1.16
CA VAL A 202 9.77 -13.56 0.09
C VAL A 202 8.61 -12.94 0.83
N LEU A 203 7.64 -13.76 1.25
CA LEU A 203 6.60 -13.43 2.23
C LEU A 203 6.96 -14.10 3.55
N ASP A 204 6.96 -13.34 4.63
CA ASP A 204 7.25 -13.90 5.96
C ASP A 204 6.10 -14.75 6.49
N ALA A 205 4.84 -14.38 6.18
CA ALA A 205 3.66 -15.13 6.55
C ALA A 205 2.52 -14.79 5.59
N ALA A 206 1.98 -15.79 4.90
CA ALA A 206 0.83 -15.63 4.02
C ALA A 206 0.10 -16.96 3.85
N PRO A 207 -1.23 -16.98 3.62
CA PRO A 207 -1.95 -18.22 3.33
C PRO A 207 -1.72 -18.69 1.88
N GLN A 208 -1.24 -17.79 1.01
CA GLN A 208 -1.05 -18.03 -0.42
C GLN A 208 -0.05 -17.05 -1.03
N LEU A 209 0.50 -17.44 -2.18
CA LEU A 209 1.15 -16.57 -3.12
C LEU A 209 0.09 -15.91 -4.01
N ASP A 210 0.24 -14.62 -4.30
CA ASP A 210 -0.63 -13.87 -5.21
C ASP A 210 0.18 -12.76 -5.91
N TYR A 211 0.31 -12.86 -7.23
CA TYR A 211 0.96 -11.81 -8.01
C TYR A 211 0.33 -11.68 -9.40
N VAL A 212 0.55 -10.54 -10.04
CA VAL A 212 0.09 -10.28 -11.40
C VAL A 212 1.28 -9.90 -12.27
N VAL A 213 1.39 -10.51 -13.43
CA VAL A 213 2.33 -10.09 -14.48
C VAL A 213 1.57 -9.30 -15.53
N LEU A 214 2.10 -8.13 -15.89
CA LEU A 214 1.58 -7.22 -16.91
C LEU A 214 2.59 -7.14 -18.05
N ALA A 215 2.18 -7.17 -19.31
CA ALA A 215 3.05 -6.89 -20.44
C ALA A 215 2.70 -5.54 -21.08
N GLY A 216 3.69 -4.76 -21.50
CA GLY A 216 3.49 -3.50 -22.21
C GLY A 216 4.73 -3.06 -22.97
N PRO A 217 4.60 -2.51 -24.20
CA PRO A 217 5.75 -2.12 -25.01
C PRO A 217 6.52 -0.94 -24.43
N ALA A 218 5.89 -0.13 -23.56
CA ALA A 218 6.53 0.99 -22.89
C ALA A 218 6.10 1.05 -21.41
N PRO A 219 6.88 1.68 -20.52
CA PRO A 219 6.52 1.86 -19.11
C PRO A 219 5.13 2.51 -18.92
N ALA A 220 4.76 3.48 -19.77
CA ALA A 220 3.45 4.12 -19.71
C ALA A 220 2.29 3.15 -19.94
N ASP A 221 2.45 2.15 -20.84
CA ASP A 221 1.45 1.11 -21.05
C ASP A 221 1.30 0.20 -19.83
N ILE A 222 2.41 -0.12 -19.18
CA ILE A 222 2.44 -0.93 -17.96
C ILE A 222 1.76 -0.18 -16.81
N LEU A 223 2.07 1.11 -16.62
CA LEU A 223 1.45 1.96 -15.61
C LEU A 223 -0.06 2.13 -15.85
N ARG A 224 -0.48 2.31 -17.10
CA ARG A 224 -1.91 2.37 -17.44
C ARG A 224 -2.63 1.06 -17.07
N ARG A 225 -2.07 -0.10 -17.45
CA ARG A 225 -2.63 -1.41 -17.07
C ARG A 225 -2.64 -1.62 -15.56
N TYR A 226 -1.60 -1.17 -14.85
CA TYR A 226 -1.59 -1.16 -13.39
C TYR A 226 -2.79 -0.37 -12.85
N ALA A 227 -3.03 0.84 -13.37
CA ALA A 227 -4.15 1.66 -12.94
C ALA A 227 -5.52 1.05 -13.33
N ASP A 228 -5.62 0.40 -14.50
CA ASP A 228 -6.84 -0.33 -14.91
C ASP A 228 -7.19 -1.47 -13.92
N LEU A 229 -6.20 -2.07 -13.26
CA LEU A 229 -6.38 -3.16 -12.32
C LEU A 229 -6.50 -2.70 -10.86
N THR A 230 -5.93 -1.55 -10.49
CA THR A 230 -5.83 -1.10 -9.10
C THR A 230 -6.58 0.21 -8.84
N GLY A 231 -7.12 0.84 -9.87
CA GLY A 231 -7.84 2.11 -9.84
C GLY A 231 -7.01 3.28 -10.37
N HIS A 232 -7.67 4.12 -11.16
CA HIS A 232 -7.09 5.35 -11.69
C HIS A 232 -7.10 6.46 -10.62
N PRO A 233 -6.06 7.32 -10.59
CA PRO A 233 -6.05 8.48 -9.69
C PRO A 233 -7.12 9.49 -10.10
N PRO A 234 -7.83 10.10 -9.13
CA PRO A 234 -8.69 11.25 -9.40
C PRO A 234 -7.85 12.47 -9.80
N MET A 235 -8.48 13.42 -10.49
CA MET A 235 -7.85 14.72 -10.72
C MET A 235 -7.69 15.45 -9.38
N MET A 236 -6.51 16.05 -9.17
CA MET A 236 -6.27 16.92 -8.02
C MET A 236 -7.11 18.17 -8.12
N PRO A 237 -7.71 18.66 -7.03
CA PRO A 237 -8.36 19.95 -7.01
C PRO A 237 -7.35 21.09 -7.26
N ASP A 238 -7.77 22.13 -7.98
CA ASP A 238 -6.88 23.23 -8.36
C ASP A 238 -6.18 23.89 -7.18
N TRP A 239 -6.87 24.03 -6.04
CA TRP A 239 -6.32 24.62 -4.83
C TRP A 239 -5.13 23.82 -4.25
N ALA A 240 -5.01 22.53 -4.56
CA ALA A 240 -3.93 21.68 -4.09
C ALA A 240 -2.65 21.77 -4.95
N MET A 241 -2.70 22.45 -6.08
CA MET A 241 -1.57 22.55 -7.02
C MET A 241 -0.57 23.67 -6.68
N GLY A 242 -0.86 24.49 -5.66
CA GLY A 242 -0.06 25.64 -5.29
C GLY A 242 0.86 25.41 -4.08
N PHE A 243 1.18 26.48 -3.36
CA PHE A 243 2.11 26.44 -2.22
C PHE A 243 1.40 26.05 -0.93
N TRP A 244 1.93 25.04 -0.25
CA TRP A 244 1.47 24.57 1.05
C TRP A 244 2.40 25.09 2.15
N GLN A 245 1.91 26.00 2.97
CA GLN A 245 2.64 26.57 4.10
C GLN A 245 2.42 25.70 5.35
N CYS A 246 3.50 25.15 5.87
CA CYS A 246 3.50 24.40 7.12
C CYS A 246 4.53 24.96 8.10
N LYS A 247 4.33 24.70 9.36
CA LYS A 247 5.27 24.94 10.45
C LYS A 247 5.08 23.86 11.51
N LEU A 248 6.14 23.37 12.10
CA LEU A 248 6.12 22.55 13.29
C LEU A 248 6.21 23.48 14.52
N ARG A 249 5.12 23.96 15.08
CA ARG A 249 3.71 23.88 14.71
C ARG A 249 3.05 25.22 14.99
N TYR A 250 1.86 25.46 14.47
CA TYR A 250 1.00 26.55 14.89
C TYR A 250 0.26 26.12 16.15
N ALA A 251 0.49 26.81 17.26
CA ALA A 251 -0.04 26.41 18.56
C ALA A 251 -1.47 26.91 18.81
N THR A 252 -1.90 27.98 18.14
CA THR A 252 -3.20 28.62 18.36
C THR A 252 -3.85 29.08 17.06
N GLN A 253 -5.17 29.25 17.09
CA GLN A 253 -5.95 29.85 16.01
C GLN A 253 -5.41 31.22 15.59
N ASP A 254 -5.06 32.09 16.56
CA ASP A 254 -4.54 33.43 16.29
C ASP A 254 -3.20 33.38 15.53
N GLU A 255 -2.34 32.42 15.84
CA GLU A 255 -1.08 32.23 15.12
C GLU A 255 -1.30 31.80 13.66
N VAL A 256 -2.25 30.87 13.41
CA VAL A 256 -2.66 30.44 12.06
C VAL A 256 -3.15 31.63 11.25
N LEU A 257 -4.10 32.40 11.79
CA LEU A 257 -4.68 33.56 11.10
C LEU A 257 -3.66 34.69 10.90
N ALA A 258 -2.76 34.92 11.85
CA ALA A 258 -1.72 35.94 11.73
C ALA A 258 -0.79 35.64 10.54
N VAL A 259 -0.39 34.38 10.35
CA VAL A 259 0.46 33.96 9.22
C VAL A 259 -0.28 34.13 7.88
N ALA A 260 -1.54 33.68 7.80
CA ALA A 260 -2.34 33.80 6.59
C ALA A 260 -2.53 35.28 6.17
N ARG A 261 -2.91 36.13 7.13
CA ARG A 261 -3.10 37.58 6.92
C ARG A 261 -1.82 38.26 6.47
N GLU A 262 -0.66 37.88 7.06
CA GLU A 262 0.63 38.49 6.69
C GLU A 262 1.08 38.08 5.29
N HIS A 263 0.90 36.82 4.88
CA HIS A 263 1.14 36.38 3.51
C HIS A 263 0.25 37.14 2.50
N THR A 264 -1.05 37.23 2.78
CA THR A 264 -2.01 37.98 1.96
C THR A 264 -1.63 39.46 1.86
N ARG A 265 -1.27 40.09 2.99
CA ARG A 265 -0.83 41.50 3.04
C ARG A 265 0.42 41.77 2.19
N ARG A 266 1.35 40.80 2.12
CA ARG A 266 2.59 40.89 1.32
C ARG A 266 2.38 40.51 -0.15
N GLY A 267 1.22 39.98 -0.52
CA GLY A 267 0.97 39.46 -1.85
C GLY A 267 1.75 38.17 -2.15
N HIS A 268 2.09 37.40 -1.13
CA HIS A 268 2.69 36.05 -1.29
C HIS A 268 1.58 35.01 -1.25
N PRO A 269 1.31 34.32 -2.36
CA PRO A 269 0.22 33.34 -2.41
C PRO A 269 0.53 32.15 -1.50
N ILE A 270 -0.51 31.70 -0.79
CA ILE A 270 -0.59 30.39 -0.12
C ILE A 270 -1.87 29.76 -0.62
N ASP A 271 -1.83 28.51 -1.01
CA ASP A 271 -3.02 27.76 -1.41
C ASP A 271 -3.51 26.85 -0.28
N VAL A 272 -2.57 26.30 0.51
CA VAL A 272 -2.88 25.46 1.67
C VAL A 272 -2.11 25.95 2.89
N LEU A 273 -2.77 26.05 4.03
CA LEU A 273 -2.13 26.26 5.32
C LEU A 273 -2.32 25.01 6.18
N VAL A 274 -1.20 24.38 6.57
CA VAL A 274 -1.18 23.09 7.25
C VAL A 274 -1.05 23.29 8.74
N ILE A 275 -2.02 22.77 9.52
CA ILE A 275 -2.02 22.74 10.97
C ILE A 275 -1.53 21.36 11.42
N ASP A 276 -0.34 21.32 12.00
CA ASP A 276 0.36 20.11 12.39
C ASP A 276 -0.20 19.52 13.71
N PHE A 277 0.44 18.43 14.20
CA PHE A 277 0.00 17.65 15.36
C PHE A 277 -0.13 18.47 16.66
N PHE A 278 -0.82 17.90 17.66
CA PHE A 278 -1.23 18.54 18.92
C PHE A 278 -2.20 19.71 18.74
N ASN A 279 -2.94 19.71 17.62
CA ASN A 279 -4.13 20.56 17.46
C ASN A 279 -5.35 20.02 18.23
N TRP A 280 -5.25 18.81 18.79
CA TRP A 280 -6.30 18.05 19.47
C TRP A 280 -6.19 18.12 21.00
N THR A 281 -7.27 17.76 21.68
CA THR A 281 -7.32 17.63 23.15
C THR A 281 -6.47 16.47 23.66
N LYS A 282 -6.65 15.27 23.08
CA LYS A 282 -5.82 14.06 23.24
C LYS A 282 -5.86 13.20 21.99
N GLY A 283 -4.80 12.49 21.74
CA GLY A 283 -4.75 11.49 20.67
C GLY A 283 -5.91 10.50 20.79
N GLY A 284 -6.64 10.27 19.67
CA GLY A 284 -7.81 9.38 19.63
C GLY A 284 -9.14 10.02 20.02
N GLU A 285 -9.18 11.28 20.51
CA GLU A 285 -10.43 12.02 20.66
C GLU A 285 -10.88 12.64 19.34
N TRP A 286 -9.93 12.85 18.41
CA TRP A 286 -10.15 13.36 17.06
C TRP A 286 -11.04 14.60 17.03
N ARG A 287 -10.74 15.56 17.89
CA ARG A 287 -11.37 16.87 17.93
C ARG A 287 -10.35 17.94 18.19
N ILE A 288 -10.58 19.10 17.55
CA ILE A 288 -9.71 20.26 17.73
C ILE A 288 -9.83 20.78 19.18
N ASP A 289 -8.69 21.23 19.73
CA ASP A 289 -8.62 21.76 21.10
C ASP A 289 -9.35 23.11 21.18
N PRO A 290 -10.46 23.23 21.94
CA PRO A 290 -11.24 24.47 22.01
C PRO A 290 -10.52 25.61 22.74
N ASP A 291 -9.52 25.32 23.59
CA ASP A 291 -8.74 26.34 24.27
C ASP A 291 -7.73 27.01 23.33
N ALA A 292 -7.13 26.21 22.42
CA ALA A 292 -6.18 26.69 21.43
C ALA A 292 -6.87 27.23 20.15
N PHE A 293 -8.03 26.68 19.81
CA PHE A 293 -8.81 26.99 18.59
C PHE A 293 -10.28 27.23 18.98
N PRO A 294 -10.61 28.40 19.56
CA PRO A 294 -11.93 28.67 20.14
C PRO A 294 -13.07 28.79 19.11
N ASP A 295 -12.78 29.19 17.88
CA ASP A 295 -13.74 29.23 16.76
C ASP A 295 -13.15 28.62 15.48
N PRO A 296 -12.99 27.29 15.40
CA PRO A 296 -12.39 26.66 14.23
C PRO A 296 -13.21 26.89 12.96
N GLY A 297 -14.54 26.96 13.06
CA GLY A 297 -15.39 27.25 11.91
C GLY A 297 -15.21 28.68 11.38
N GLY A 298 -15.06 29.68 12.27
CA GLY A 298 -14.71 31.04 11.89
C GLY A 298 -13.34 31.15 11.25
N MET A 299 -12.35 30.44 11.81
CA MET A 299 -11.00 30.35 11.24
C MET A 299 -11.02 29.77 9.81
N VAL A 300 -11.70 28.65 9.60
CA VAL A 300 -11.81 28.03 8.27
C VAL A 300 -12.42 29.01 7.26
N ARG A 301 -13.54 29.65 7.61
CA ARG A 301 -14.19 30.66 6.73
C ARG A 301 -13.27 31.82 6.37
N GLU A 302 -12.55 32.38 7.36
CA GLU A 302 -11.62 33.49 7.10
C GLU A 302 -10.46 33.07 6.18
N LEU A 303 -9.93 31.86 6.36
CA LEU A 303 -8.89 31.32 5.46
C LEU A 303 -9.43 31.15 4.05
N GLU A 304 -10.64 30.61 3.89
CA GLU A 304 -11.28 30.43 2.57
C GLU A 304 -11.60 31.77 1.89
N GLU A 305 -11.97 32.81 2.63
CA GLU A 305 -12.13 34.17 2.11
C GLU A 305 -10.81 34.76 1.57
N MET A 306 -9.68 34.32 2.10
CA MET A 306 -8.33 34.65 1.60
C MET A 306 -7.88 33.73 0.44
N GLY A 307 -8.69 32.73 0.05
CA GLY A 307 -8.35 31.72 -0.97
C GLY A 307 -7.44 30.61 -0.44
N ILE A 308 -7.36 30.40 0.87
CA ILE A 308 -6.48 29.44 1.53
C ILE A 308 -7.31 28.27 2.06
N THR A 309 -6.95 27.03 1.66
CA THR A 309 -7.56 25.81 2.20
C THR A 309 -6.80 25.36 3.46
N PRO A 310 -7.43 25.28 4.64
CA PRO A 310 -6.77 24.70 5.80
C PRO A 310 -6.72 23.17 5.71
N MET A 311 -5.53 22.61 6.00
CA MET A 311 -5.31 21.18 6.18
C MET A 311 -4.99 20.91 7.65
N ILE A 312 -5.57 19.84 8.22
CA ILE A 312 -5.40 19.50 9.64
C ILE A 312 -4.77 18.10 9.79
N SER A 313 -3.74 18.01 10.64
CA SER A 313 -3.08 16.74 10.95
C SER A 313 -3.95 15.89 11.88
N ILE A 314 -4.10 14.61 11.53
CA ILE A 314 -4.83 13.61 12.30
C ILE A 314 -3.98 12.34 12.37
N TRP A 315 -3.76 11.85 13.61
CA TRP A 315 -3.06 10.60 13.83
C TRP A 315 -4.04 9.46 14.13
N PRO A 316 -3.75 8.23 13.70
CA PRO A 316 -4.55 7.06 14.07
C PRO A 316 -4.29 6.59 15.51
N ALA A 317 -3.40 7.26 16.22
CA ALA A 317 -3.01 6.94 17.60
C ALA A 317 -4.11 7.30 18.59
N VAL A 318 -4.29 6.44 19.61
CA VAL A 318 -5.30 6.58 20.67
C VAL A 318 -4.61 6.52 22.03
N ASN A 319 -4.65 7.63 22.76
CA ASN A 319 -4.15 7.73 24.13
C ASN A 319 -4.99 6.87 25.07
N ALA A 320 -4.35 6.10 25.95
CA ALA A 320 -5.04 5.25 26.91
C ALA A 320 -5.96 6.04 27.90
N ASN A 321 -5.75 7.36 28.02
CA ASN A 321 -6.58 8.26 28.81
C ASN A 321 -7.57 9.09 27.98
N ALA A 322 -7.70 8.81 26.66
CA ALA A 322 -8.71 9.44 25.81
C ALA A 322 -10.11 8.94 26.15
N GLU A 323 -11.12 9.80 26.00
CA GLU A 323 -12.52 9.46 26.31
C GLU A 323 -13.03 8.27 25.46
N ASN A 324 -12.52 8.13 24.24
CA ASN A 324 -12.90 7.06 23.29
C ASN A 324 -12.20 5.72 23.57
N PHE A 325 -11.13 5.69 24.37
CA PHE A 325 -10.25 4.52 24.50
C PHE A 325 -11.00 3.28 25.01
N ALA A 326 -11.79 3.41 26.08
CA ALA A 326 -12.49 2.27 26.68
C ALA A 326 -13.50 1.65 25.70
N GLU A 327 -14.30 2.48 25.03
CA GLU A 327 -15.27 2.05 24.03
C GLU A 327 -14.57 1.34 22.85
N MET A 328 -13.51 1.92 22.33
CA MET A 328 -12.75 1.34 21.21
C MET A 328 -12.10 0.00 21.57
N ARG A 329 -11.53 -0.11 22.77
CA ARG A 329 -10.96 -1.36 23.27
C ARG A 329 -12.03 -2.44 23.38
N ASP A 330 -13.16 -2.13 24.03
CA ASP A 330 -14.22 -3.10 24.33
C ASP A 330 -14.99 -3.51 23.07
N SER A 331 -14.97 -2.67 22.01
CA SER A 331 -15.52 -2.96 20.68
C SER A 331 -14.55 -3.67 19.75
N GLY A 332 -13.29 -3.88 20.15
CA GLY A 332 -12.27 -4.50 19.28
C GLY A 332 -11.83 -3.60 18.11
N PHE A 333 -11.85 -2.27 18.30
CA PHE A 333 -11.48 -1.28 17.28
C PHE A 333 -9.99 -0.89 17.32
N LEU A 334 -9.23 -1.43 18.29
CA LEU A 334 -7.79 -1.18 18.42
C LEU A 334 -6.98 -2.37 17.89
N ILE A 335 -5.83 -2.06 17.30
CA ILE A 335 -4.83 -3.09 16.98
C ILE A 335 -4.40 -3.74 18.28
N GLU A 336 -4.39 -5.07 18.31
CA GLU A 336 -4.03 -5.88 19.48
C GLU A 336 -2.64 -6.50 19.33
N HIS A 337 -2.06 -6.91 20.47
CA HIS A 337 -0.95 -7.86 20.47
C HIS A 337 -1.48 -9.29 20.32
N ARG A 338 -0.76 -10.16 19.66
CA ARG A 338 -1.08 -11.59 19.58
C ARG A 338 -1.15 -12.26 20.97
N ARG A 339 -0.56 -11.65 21.98
CA ARG A 339 -0.55 -12.14 23.37
C ARG A 339 -1.56 -11.42 24.27
N GLY A 340 -2.59 -10.81 23.70
CA GLY A 340 -3.75 -10.29 24.45
C GLY A 340 -3.57 -8.92 25.09
N VAL A 341 -2.60 -8.13 24.64
CA VAL A 341 -2.39 -6.72 25.05
C VAL A 341 -2.55 -5.84 23.85
N GLN A 342 -3.15 -4.61 23.99
CA GLN A 342 -3.20 -3.66 22.88
C GLN A 342 -1.79 -3.35 22.39
N ALA A 343 -1.60 -3.30 21.08
CA ALA A 343 -0.39 -2.80 20.48
C ALA A 343 -0.24 -1.32 20.85
N SER A 344 0.88 -0.95 21.44
CA SER A 344 1.11 0.42 21.91
C SER A 344 2.46 0.94 21.47
N SER A 345 2.49 2.23 21.23
CA SER A 345 3.71 3.02 21.15
C SER A 345 3.82 3.89 22.40
N ILE A 346 4.99 4.46 22.63
CA ILE A 346 5.21 5.39 23.74
C ILE A 346 5.68 6.71 23.14
N PHE A 347 4.84 7.71 23.19
CA PHE A 347 5.15 9.03 22.65
C PHE A 347 4.58 10.14 23.56
N VAL A 348 4.91 11.39 23.28
CA VAL A 348 4.27 12.54 23.91
C VAL A 348 2.90 12.76 23.28
N ASP A 349 1.98 13.36 24.02
CA ASP A 349 0.66 13.75 23.51
C ASP A 349 0.33 15.18 23.95
N ALA A 350 -0.68 15.78 23.34
CA ALA A 350 -1.17 17.08 23.74
C ALA A 350 -1.49 17.08 25.24
N HIS A 351 -1.09 18.14 25.92
CA HIS A 351 -1.31 18.35 27.38
C HIS A 351 -0.75 17.24 28.30
N SER A 352 0.17 16.39 27.80
CA SER A 352 0.81 15.38 28.64
C SER A 352 2.11 15.89 29.29
N GLU A 353 2.36 15.56 30.56
CA GLU A 353 3.63 15.86 31.27
C GLU A 353 4.75 14.88 30.94
N GLY A 354 4.71 14.22 29.81
CA GLY A 354 5.72 13.24 29.39
C GLY A 354 5.18 12.26 28.37
N ARG A 355 5.90 11.13 28.23
CA ARG A 355 5.49 10.09 27.29
C ARG A 355 4.32 9.29 27.86
N VAL A 356 3.34 9.03 27.01
CA VAL A 356 2.13 8.24 27.33
C VAL A 356 2.04 7.03 26.42
N PRO A 357 1.42 5.93 26.86
CA PRO A 357 1.09 4.81 25.98
C PRO A 357 0.03 5.22 24.96
N LEU A 358 0.31 4.93 23.69
CA LEU A 358 -0.60 5.13 22.59
C LEU A 358 -0.92 3.75 21.96
N SER A 359 -2.19 3.46 21.77
CA SER A 359 -2.67 2.39 20.91
C SER A 359 -2.99 2.98 19.52
N PHE A 360 -3.32 2.12 18.55
CA PHE A 360 -3.74 2.55 17.23
C PHE A 360 -5.08 1.94 16.90
N TYR A 361 -5.99 2.71 16.28
CA TYR A 361 -7.22 2.10 15.81
C TYR A 361 -6.91 1.17 14.63
N ASP A 362 -7.72 0.13 14.49
CA ASP A 362 -7.53 -0.88 13.45
C ASP A 362 -8.26 -0.49 12.17
N ALA A 363 -7.56 0.13 11.23
CA ALA A 363 -8.13 0.51 9.93
C ALA A 363 -8.50 -0.69 9.05
N THR A 364 -8.10 -1.92 9.39
CA THR A 364 -8.54 -3.12 8.67
C THR A 364 -9.97 -3.51 9.04
N ASN A 365 -10.47 -3.03 10.19
CA ASN A 365 -11.86 -3.22 10.63
C ASN A 365 -12.77 -2.13 10.03
N PRO A 366 -13.78 -2.47 9.20
CA PRO A 366 -14.68 -1.49 8.61
C PRO A 366 -15.52 -0.72 9.65
N GLU A 367 -15.90 -1.36 10.76
CA GLU A 367 -16.63 -0.69 11.85
C GLU A 367 -15.74 0.31 12.58
N ALA A 368 -14.46 -0.01 12.78
CA ALA A 368 -13.50 0.92 13.35
C ALA A 368 -13.24 2.14 12.45
N ARG A 369 -13.22 1.95 11.12
CA ARG A 369 -13.14 3.08 10.17
C ARG A 369 -14.37 3.99 10.25
N ALA A 370 -15.56 3.41 10.32
CA ALA A 370 -16.80 4.18 10.47
C ALA A 370 -16.85 4.94 11.80
N TYR A 371 -16.42 4.31 12.89
CA TYR A 371 -16.31 4.95 14.21
C TYR A 371 -15.33 6.11 14.19
N HIS A 372 -14.12 5.87 13.66
CA HIS A 372 -13.09 6.91 13.52
C HIS A 372 -13.60 8.11 12.72
N TRP A 373 -14.18 7.86 11.54
CA TRP A 373 -14.73 8.95 10.73
C TRP A 373 -15.85 9.72 11.43
N ALA A 374 -16.74 9.04 12.17
CA ALA A 374 -17.80 9.75 12.91
C ALA A 374 -17.21 10.77 13.91
N ARG A 375 -16.07 10.46 14.55
CA ARG A 375 -15.36 11.38 15.44
C ARG A 375 -14.65 12.49 14.66
N VAL A 376 -13.98 12.16 13.56
CA VAL A 376 -13.33 13.14 12.67
C VAL A 376 -14.36 14.10 12.08
N ARG A 377 -15.51 13.60 11.64
CA ARG A 377 -16.62 14.44 11.15
C ARG A 377 -17.07 15.44 12.19
N GLU A 378 -17.32 14.97 13.41
CA GLU A 378 -17.78 15.80 14.52
C GLU A 378 -16.70 16.78 15.00
N GLY A 379 -15.44 16.35 15.05
CA GLY A 379 -14.35 17.14 15.60
C GLY A 379 -13.70 18.12 14.61
N TYR A 380 -13.81 17.85 13.30
CA TYR A 380 -13.11 18.62 12.26
C TYR A 380 -13.99 18.96 11.05
N ALA A 381 -14.54 17.95 10.35
CA ALA A 381 -15.20 18.19 9.07
C ALA A 381 -16.43 19.11 9.20
N ARG A 382 -17.20 19.04 10.30
CA ARG A 382 -18.33 19.96 10.57
C ARG A 382 -17.94 21.45 10.66
N HIS A 383 -16.66 21.74 10.91
CA HIS A 383 -16.11 23.09 10.95
C HIS A 383 -15.67 23.62 9.58
N GLY A 384 -15.77 22.75 8.52
CA GLY A 384 -15.41 23.09 7.16
C GLY A 384 -14.07 22.50 6.69
N PHE A 385 -13.34 21.78 7.54
CA PHE A 385 -12.13 21.09 7.09
C PHE A 385 -12.49 20.02 6.05
N ARG A 386 -11.79 20.06 4.90
CA ARG A 386 -11.89 19.07 3.81
C ARG A 386 -10.53 18.49 3.38
N ALA A 387 -9.44 19.00 3.97
CA ALA A 387 -8.09 18.51 3.74
C ALA A 387 -7.54 17.93 5.04
N PHE A 388 -7.12 16.65 5.01
CA PHE A 388 -6.71 15.89 6.18
C PHE A 388 -5.30 15.34 5.99
N TRP A 389 -4.41 15.60 6.95
CA TRP A 389 -3.07 15.03 6.96
C TRP A 389 -3.05 13.76 7.81
N LEU A 390 -2.97 12.61 7.14
CA LEU A 390 -2.94 11.28 7.74
C LEU A 390 -1.50 10.91 8.07
N ASP A 391 -1.04 11.36 9.22
CA ASP A 391 0.30 11.09 9.72
C ASP A 391 0.33 9.83 10.58
N ALA A 392 1.52 9.24 10.79
CA ALA A 392 1.77 8.03 11.59
C ALA A 392 0.94 6.80 11.15
N ASN A 393 0.56 6.73 9.88
CA ASN A 393 -0.40 5.75 9.35
C ASN A 393 0.20 4.52 8.66
N GLU A 394 1.40 4.10 9.03
CA GLU A 394 2.02 2.82 8.63
C GLU A 394 1.28 1.58 9.20
N PRO A 395 0.80 1.51 10.47
CA PRO A 395 0.87 2.45 11.60
C PRO A 395 2.23 2.44 12.30
N GLU A 396 2.63 3.59 12.87
CA GLU A 396 3.90 3.75 13.57
C GLU A 396 3.88 3.13 14.98
N VAL A 397 3.79 1.84 15.03
CA VAL A 397 3.78 1.06 16.28
C VAL A 397 5.20 0.71 16.70
N TYR A 398 5.74 1.43 17.66
CA TYR A 398 7.10 1.25 18.14
C TYR A 398 7.12 1.14 19.69
N PRO A 399 7.89 0.23 20.29
CA PRO A 399 8.89 -0.67 19.70
C PRO A 399 8.32 -2.02 19.21
N THR A 400 7.03 -2.14 19.03
CA THR A 400 6.37 -3.39 18.64
C THR A 400 6.64 -3.71 17.16
N HIS A 401 6.97 -4.96 16.88
CA HIS A 401 7.16 -5.46 15.53
C HIS A 401 5.88 -6.13 15.02
N PRO A 402 5.58 -6.11 13.70
CA PRO A 402 4.37 -6.72 13.12
C PRO A 402 4.12 -8.19 13.48
N ASP A 403 5.17 -8.96 13.84
CA ASP A 403 5.04 -10.35 14.27
C ASP A 403 4.25 -10.53 15.58
N ASN A 404 4.16 -9.47 16.39
CA ASN A 404 3.40 -9.47 17.64
C ASN A 404 2.04 -8.75 17.52
N MET A 405 1.67 -8.25 16.34
CA MET A 405 0.44 -7.51 16.12
C MET A 405 -0.68 -8.43 15.60
N ARG A 406 -1.90 -8.11 15.98
CA ARG A 406 -3.13 -8.72 15.50
C ARG A 406 -4.09 -7.64 15.04
N TYR A 407 -4.51 -7.72 13.81
CA TYR A 407 -5.53 -6.89 13.19
C TYR A 407 -6.84 -7.67 13.05
N HIS A 408 -7.93 -6.97 12.80
CA HIS A 408 -9.19 -7.58 12.39
C HIS A 408 -9.02 -8.47 11.14
N ALA A 409 -8.26 -8.01 10.17
CA ALA A 409 -7.96 -8.77 8.93
C ALA A 409 -7.00 -9.95 9.15
N GLY A 410 -6.35 -10.09 10.32
CA GLY A 410 -5.47 -11.22 10.59
C GLY A 410 -4.18 -10.88 11.35
N ALA A 411 -3.22 -11.80 11.30
CA ALA A 411 -1.92 -11.63 11.93
C ALA A 411 -1.11 -10.50 11.28
N GLY A 412 -0.41 -9.69 12.07
CA GLY A 412 0.32 -8.51 11.59
C GLY A 412 1.30 -8.82 10.45
N ARG A 413 2.10 -9.89 10.56
CA ARG A 413 3.00 -10.32 9.48
C ARG A 413 2.31 -10.63 8.16
N ALA A 414 1.01 -10.95 8.20
CA ALA A 414 0.25 -11.32 7.00
C ALA A 414 -0.52 -10.15 6.37
N VAL A 415 -0.78 -9.03 7.11
CA VAL A 415 -1.73 -8.01 6.63
C VAL A 415 -1.29 -6.56 6.83
N THR A 416 -0.22 -6.28 7.61
CA THR A 416 0.10 -4.93 8.09
C THR A 416 0.29 -3.90 6.97
N ASN A 417 0.86 -4.29 5.83
CA ASN A 417 1.17 -3.37 4.73
C ASN A 417 -0.07 -2.78 4.04
N ALA A 418 -1.24 -3.40 4.20
CA ALA A 418 -2.50 -2.85 3.66
C ALA A 418 -3.12 -1.78 4.56
N TYR A 419 -2.61 -1.58 5.78
CA TYR A 419 -3.18 -0.60 6.71
C TYR A 419 -3.34 0.80 6.11
N PRO A 420 -2.31 1.40 5.46
CA PRO A 420 -2.41 2.75 4.92
C PRO A 420 -3.54 2.92 3.92
N VAL A 421 -3.67 2.03 2.95
CA VAL A 421 -4.72 2.11 1.93
C VAL A 421 -6.12 1.91 2.51
N LEU A 422 -6.27 1.06 3.53
CA LEU A 422 -7.55 0.85 4.21
C LEU A 422 -7.93 2.05 5.09
N HIS A 423 -6.95 2.72 5.72
CA HIS A 423 -7.14 3.98 6.42
C HIS A 423 -7.61 5.08 5.44
N GLN A 424 -6.90 5.27 4.33
CA GLN A 424 -7.26 6.22 3.27
C GLN A 424 -8.64 5.94 2.67
N ARG A 425 -8.96 4.67 2.46
CA ARG A 425 -10.28 4.22 2.01
C ARG A 425 -11.38 4.67 2.97
N GLY A 426 -11.15 4.54 4.28
CA GLY A 426 -12.09 5.00 5.30
C GLY A 426 -12.44 6.48 5.16
N TYR A 427 -11.44 7.34 4.91
CA TYR A 427 -11.68 8.76 4.64
C TYR A 427 -12.39 8.99 3.32
N ALA A 428 -11.91 8.38 2.23
CA ALA A 428 -12.46 8.60 0.90
C ALA A 428 -13.94 8.23 0.81
N GLU A 429 -14.32 7.04 1.29
CA GLU A 429 -15.71 6.54 1.27
C GLU A 429 -16.65 7.44 2.11
N HIS A 430 -16.18 7.89 3.26
CA HIS A 430 -17.03 8.70 4.14
C HIS A 430 -17.08 10.18 3.73
N MET A 431 -16.00 10.75 3.20
CA MET A 431 -16.05 12.10 2.61
C MET A 431 -17.04 12.14 1.45
N GLU A 432 -17.03 11.13 0.59
CA GLU A 432 -17.99 11.00 -0.51
C GLU A 432 -19.43 10.89 0.02
N ALA A 433 -19.66 10.01 1.00
CA ALA A 433 -20.97 9.81 1.61
C ALA A 433 -21.52 11.07 2.31
N ASP A 434 -20.65 11.87 2.92
CA ASP A 434 -21.01 13.15 3.57
C ASP A 434 -21.06 14.33 2.59
N GLY A 435 -20.79 14.11 1.27
CA GLY A 435 -20.86 15.14 0.24
C GLY A 435 -19.74 16.17 0.33
N ILE A 436 -18.59 15.83 0.91
CA ILE A 436 -17.42 16.70 0.99
C ILE A 436 -16.76 16.72 -0.40
N ALA A 437 -17.07 17.76 -1.15
CA ALA A 437 -16.50 17.99 -2.47
C ALA A 437 -15.01 18.40 -2.36
N ASP A 438 -14.19 17.95 -3.31
CA ASP A 438 -12.76 18.29 -3.41
C ASP A 438 -11.97 17.98 -2.12
N GLY A 439 -12.40 16.95 -1.38
CA GLY A 439 -11.68 16.45 -0.21
C GLY A 439 -10.34 15.85 -0.60
N LEU A 440 -9.29 16.08 0.21
CA LEU A 440 -7.94 15.63 -0.05
C LEU A 440 -7.27 15.09 1.20
N MET A 441 -6.45 14.07 1.02
CA MET A 441 -5.58 13.52 2.06
C MET A 441 -4.11 13.74 1.71
N LEU A 442 -3.30 14.14 2.70
CA LEU A 442 -1.85 13.99 2.69
C LEU A 442 -1.52 12.78 3.54
N SER A 443 -0.80 11.79 3.01
CA SER A 443 -0.56 10.52 3.70
C SER A 443 0.92 10.17 3.78
N ARG A 444 1.41 9.78 4.97
CA ARG A 444 2.82 9.40 5.16
C ARG A 444 3.14 8.04 4.55
N SER A 445 2.16 7.18 4.43
CA SER A 445 2.34 5.84 3.89
C SER A 445 1.32 5.52 2.79
N ALA A 446 1.59 4.48 2.04
CA ALA A 446 0.76 4.02 0.93
C ALA A 446 0.95 2.53 0.67
N TRP A 447 0.03 1.94 -0.09
CA TRP A 447 0.14 0.58 -0.59
C TRP A 447 -0.51 0.47 -1.96
N LEU A 448 -0.57 -0.72 -2.55
CA LEU A 448 -1.27 -0.98 -3.82
C LEU A 448 -2.70 -0.41 -3.79
N GLY A 449 -3.04 0.37 -4.79
CA GLY A 449 -4.37 0.97 -4.92
C GLY A 449 -4.55 2.31 -4.18
N THR A 450 -3.57 2.82 -3.45
CA THR A 450 -3.63 4.16 -2.82
C THR A 450 -4.01 5.25 -3.82
N GLN A 451 -3.48 5.20 -5.05
CA GLN A 451 -3.69 6.22 -6.08
C GLN A 451 -5.15 6.41 -6.49
N ARG A 452 -6.03 5.42 -6.26
CA ARG A 452 -7.47 5.55 -6.58
C ARG A 452 -8.24 6.47 -5.63
N HIS A 453 -7.63 6.87 -4.54
CA HIS A 453 -8.17 7.80 -3.56
C HIS A 453 -7.57 9.20 -3.77
N PRO A 454 -8.22 10.28 -3.32
CA PRO A 454 -7.67 11.63 -3.38
C PRO A 454 -6.54 11.81 -2.35
N VAL A 455 -5.37 11.25 -2.65
CA VAL A 455 -4.21 11.16 -1.74
C VAL A 455 -2.96 11.73 -2.40
N VAL A 456 -2.30 12.64 -1.70
CA VAL A 456 -0.89 13.01 -1.92
C VAL A 456 -0.05 12.23 -0.91
N VAL A 457 1.03 11.61 -1.34
CA VAL A 457 2.00 10.95 -0.45
C VAL A 457 3.22 11.85 -0.29
N TRP A 458 3.80 11.92 0.91
CA TRP A 458 5.03 12.69 1.09
C TRP A 458 6.20 11.82 1.56
N SER A 459 7.41 12.40 1.50
CA SER A 459 8.68 11.72 1.79
C SER A 459 8.85 11.24 3.24
N GLY A 460 7.97 11.63 4.16
CA GLY A 460 8.17 11.40 5.59
C GLY A 460 9.19 12.37 6.20
N ASP A 461 9.71 12.04 7.39
CA ASP A 461 10.61 12.89 8.18
C ASP A 461 12.06 12.79 7.66
N VAL A 462 12.35 13.40 6.53
CA VAL A 462 13.67 13.43 5.91
C VAL A 462 14.50 14.61 6.43
N HIS A 463 15.83 14.47 6.45
CA HIS A 463 16.70 15.57 6.86
C HIS A 463 16.76 16.68 5.80
N SER A 464 16.74 17.93 6.23
CA SER A 464 16.86 19.13 5.36
C SER A 464 18.31 19.34 4.89
N THR A 465 18.83 18.38 4.10
CA THR A 465 20.17 18.42 3.52
C THR A 465 20.14 18.26 2.01
N PHE A 466 21.15 18.78 1.29
CA PHE A 466 21.28 18.54 -0.15
C PHE A 466 21.46 17.06 -0.51
N ALA A 467 22.05 16.26 0.38
CA ALA A 467 22.19 14.82 0.18
C ALA A 467 20.83 14.13 0.22
N ASP A 468 19.95 14.52 1.15
CA ASP A 468 18.60 14.00 1.24
C ASP A 468 17.73 14.49 0.08
N LEU A 469 17.84 15.76 -0.33
CA LEU A 469 17.17 16.25 -1.54
C LEU A 469 17.50 15.39 -2.77
N ALA A 470 18.79 15.04 -2.95
CA ALA A 470 19.20 14.16 -4.04
C ALA A 470 18.62 12.74 -3.94
N ARG A 471 18.39 12.21 -2.72
CA ARG A 471 17.70 10.93 -2.49
C ARG A 471 16.22 11.06 -2.82
N GLN A 472 15.57 12.13 -2.36
CA GLN A 472 14.13 12.35 -2.56
C GLN A 472 13.76 12.47 -4.05
N ILE A 473 14.60 13.04 -4.90
CA ILE A 473 14.36 13.06 -6.35
C ILE A 473 14.23 11.62 -6.89
N ARG A 474 15.11 10.70 -6.46
CA ARG A 474 15.06 9.30 -6.92
C ARG A 474 13.90 8.53 -6.28
N ALA A 475 13.60 8.80 -5.01
CA ALA A 475 12.46 8.23 -4.31
C ALA A 475 11.13 8.62 -4.98
N GLY A 476 10.93 9.92 -5.29
CA GLY A 476 9.75 10.41 -5.98
C GLY A 476 9.60 9.83 -7.40
N LEU A 477 10.70 9.64 -8.14
CA LEU A 477 10.66 8.96 -9.44
C LEU A 477 10.23 7.50 -9.31
N ASN A 478 10.67 6.78 -8.27
CA ASN A 478 10.21 5.42 -8.00
C ASN A 478 8.76 5.38 -7.51
N MET A 479 8.29 6.38 -6.75
CA MET A 479 6.86 6.54 -6.43
C MET A 479 6.01 6.69 -7.69
N ALA A 480 6.43 7.54 -8.63
CA ALA A 480 5.76 7.69 -9.92
C ALA A 480 5.73 6.36 -10.71
N MET A 481 6.85 5.62 -10.72
CA MET A 481 6.94 4.28 -11.34
C MET A 481 6.16 3.20 -10.57
N SER A 482 5.72 3.49 -9.35
CA SER A 482 4.80 2.65 -8.56
C SER A 482 3.33 3.04 -8.73
N GLY A 483 3.03 3.95 -9.66
CA GLY A 483 1.66 4.37 -9.96
C GLY A 483 1.11 5.48 -9.05
N ILE A 484 1.95 6.14 -8.23
CA ILE A 484 1.57 7.29 -7.40
C ILE A 484 1.93 8.59 -8.14
N PRO A 485 0.95 9.30 -8.74
CA PRO A 485 1.23 10.53 -9.49
C PRO A 485 1.37 11.77 -8.59
N TRP A 486 0.78 11.73 -7.40
CA TRP A 486 0.76 12.85 -6.46
C TRP A 486 1.69 12.58 -5.29
N TRP A 487 2.87 13.16 -5.37
CA TRP A 487 3.92 13.00 -4.36
C TRP A 487 4.61 14.34 -4.09
N THR A 488 5.03 14.54 -2.84
CA THR A 488 5.73 15.74 -2.38
C THR A 488 6.81 15.39 -1.33
N THR A 489 7.57 16.39 -0.89
CA THR A 489 8.58 16.25 0.15
C THR A 489 8.46 17.40 1.17
#